data_96276bfd9299962a31a6122e8227584a
#
_entry.id   96276bfd9299962a31a6122e8227584a
#
_cell.length_a   1.000
_cell.length_b   1.000
_cell.length_c   1.000
_cell.angle_alpha   90.00
_cell.angle_beta   90.00
_cell.angle_gamma   90.00
#
_symmetry.space_group_name_H-M   'P 1'
#
loop_
_entity.id
_entity.type
_entity.pdbx_description
1 polymer ?
#
loop_
_entity_poly.entity_id
_entity_poly.type
_entity_poly.pdbx_seq_one_letter_code
_entity_poly.pdbx_strand_id
1 'polypeptide(L)'
;MTTRKKVLIGVVIAVAAVAVLRVLATLGLIGIMFIGSATAKPEVHEDIENYTEYMSFSYDSSDTKWSKWGMDESIWPLKINDVSAVADYKMVYYDPWDAQFLGYLVMDYSPEDYAAEAARLKDYPSTDYIGYYSVTEEQTYELLAVYADEYNGFVYALTDGNNRIIYAEEIFCNYCMDLNYKEYIPEDYLLDGFDASSDNPYRKKMMNESDR
;
A
#
# COMPACT_ATOMS: atom_id res chain seq x y z
N MET A 1 46.17 20.18 42.61
CA MET A 1 45.79 19.96 41.23
C MET A 1 45.87 21.29 40.50
N THR A 2 46.65 21.37 39.42
CA THR A 2 46.86 22.62 38.67
C THR A 2 45.59 23.05 37.94
N THR A 3 45.40 24.34 37.75
CA THR A 3 44.24 24.93 37.07
C THR A 3 43.97 24.27 35.70
N ARG A 4 45.02 23.94 34.96
CA ARG A 4 44.94 23.23 33.66
C ARG A 4 44.30 21.85 33.79
N LYS A 5 44.62 21.08 34.84
CA LYS A 5 43.98 19.77 35.09
C LYS A 5 42.49 19.90 35.45
N LYS A 6 42.10 20.93 36.18
CA LYS A 6 40.69 21.18 36.53
C LYS A 6 39.87 21.53 35.28
N VAL A 7 40.44 22.39 34.37
CA VAL A 7 39.80 22.75 33.12
C VAL A 7 39.67 21.54 32.18
N LEU A 8 40.71 20.74 32.08
CA LEU A 8 40.64 19.52 31.23
C LEU A 8 39.57 18.52 31.73
N ILE A 9 39.50 18.28 33.02
CA ILE A 9 38.47 17.44 33.63
C ILE A 9 37.07 18.01 33.36
N GLY A 10 36.87 19.32 33.51
CA GLY A 10 35.60 19.98 33.22
C GLY A 10 35.16 19.79 31.76
N VAL A 11 36.10 19.94 30.81
CA VAL A 11 35.81 19.71 29.39
C VAL A 11 35.44 18.24 29.12
N VAL A 12 36.17 17.29 29.67
CA VAL A 12 35.86 15.86 29.53
C VAL A 12 34.48 15.51 30.06
N ILE A 13 34.14 16.05 31.23
CA ILE A 13 32.79 15.84 31.84
C ILE A 13 31.71 16.46 30.94
N ALA A 14 31.92 17.68 30.44
CA ALA A 14 30.96 18.32 29.56
C ALA A 14 30.75 17.53 28.23
N VAL A 15 31.82 17.05 27.61
CA VAL A 15 31.74 16.23 26.41
C VAL A 15 31.02 14.91 26.70
N ALA A 16 31.33 14.25 27.82
CA ALA A 16 30.66 13.03 28.23
C ALA A 16 29.16 13.26 28.50
N ALA A 17 28.79 14.37 29.16
CA ALA A 17 27.40 14.72 29.40
C ALA A 17 26.62 14.96 28.09
N VAL A 18 27.23 15.67 27.13
CA VAL A 18 26.62 15.86 25.78
C VAL A 18 26.44 14.54 25.05
N ALA A 19 27.43 13.65 25.11
CA ALA A 19 27.32 12.34 24.48
C ALA A 19 26.18 11.50 25.10
N VAL A 20 26.08 11.48 26.43
CA VAL A 20 25.00 10.79 27.14
C VAL A 20 23.62 11.38 26.77
N LEU A 21 23.49 12.69 26.72
CA LEU A 21 22.23 13.35 26.33
C LEU A 21 21.82 13.01 24.91
N ARG A 22 22.77 12.95 23.97
CA ARG A 22 22.50 12.52 22.58
C ARG A 22 21.99 11.08 22.54
N VAL A 23 22.65 10.17 23.23
CA VAL A 23 22.20 8.76 23.29
C VAL A 23 20.79 8.65 23.87
N LEU A 24 20.51 9.35 24.98
CA LEU A 24 19.17 9.35 25.60
C LEU A 24 18.10 9.95 24.66
N ALA A 25 18.43 11.03 23.96
CA ALA A 25 17.53 11.64 22.98
C ALA A 25 17.24 10.67 21.80
N THR A 26 18.27 10.00 21.30
CA THR A 26 18.11 9.00 20.23
C THR A 26 17.24 7.81 20.70
N LEU A 27 17.50 7.27 21.88
CA LEU A 27 16.69 6.19 22.43
C LEU A 27 15.25 6.62 22.70
N GLY A 28 15.04 7.87 23.13
CA GLY A 28 13.71 8.45 23.30
C GLY A 28 12.95 8.55 21.98
N LEU A 29 13.60 9.02 20.91
CA LEU A 29 12.99 9.08 19.57
C LEU A 29 12.64 7.69 19.03
N ILE A 30 13.55 6.73 19.17
CA ILE A 30 13.31 5.33 18.80
C ILE A 30 12.10 4.79 19.58
N GLY A 31 12.04 5.03 20.89
CA GLY A 31 10.91 4.59 21.71
C GLY A 31 9.57 5.19 21.28
N ILE A 32 9.54 6.49 20.90
CA ILE A 32 8.33 7.15 20.39
C ILE A 32 7.91 6.52 19.06
N MET A 33 8.84 6.26 18.16
CA MET A 33 8.57 5.60 16.87
C MET A 33 7.98 4.20 17.10
N PHE A 34 8.56 3.39 17.95
CA PHE A 34 8.03 2.06 18.28
C PHE A 34 6.62 2.10 18.88
N ILE A 35 6.34 3.06 19.77
CA ILE A 35 5.00 3.23 20.34
C ILE A 35 4.01 3.65 19.25
N GLY A 36 4.39 4.58 18.38
CA GLY A 36 3.57 5.03 17.26
C GLY A 36 3.17 3.86 16.36
N SER A 37 4.13 3.08 15.91
CA SER A 37 3.90 1.88 15.10
C SER A 37 3.00 0.85 15.80
N ALA A 38 3.31 0.51 17.07
CA ALA A 38 2.55 -0.48 17.82
C ALA A 38 1.10 -0.04 18.16
N THR A 39 0.78 1.25 18.00
CA THR A 39 -0.55 1.81 18.24
C THR A 39 -1.28 2.24 16.97
N ALA A 40 -0.63 2.15 15.83
CA ALA A 40 -1.25 2.45 14.54
C ALA A 40 -2.48 1.55 14.33
N LYS A 41 -3.56 2.15 13.84
CA LYS A 41 -4.79 1.44 13.52
C LYS A 41 -5.17 1.72 12.09
N PRO A 42 -5.71 0.72 11.38
CA PRO A 42 -6.25 0.95 10.06
C PRO A 42 -7.42 1.94 10.10
N GLU A 43 -7.43 2.86 9.17
CA GLU A 43 -8.56 3.73 8.88
C GLU A 43 -9.35 3.09 7.75
N VAL A 44 -10.64 2.83 7.96
CA VAL A 44 -11.51 2.16 7.00
C VAL A 44 -12.56 3.15 6.51
N HIS A 45 -12.71 3.24 5.20
CA HIS A 45 -13.63 4.13 4.50
C HIS A 45 -14.57 3.30 3.61
N GLU A 46 -15.87 3.46 3.83
CA GLU A 46 -16.94 2.81 3.06
C GLU A 46 -17.91 3.86 2.47
N ASP A 47 -17.54 5.12 2.56
CA ASP A 47 -18.28 6.30 2.11
C ASP A 47 -17.97 6.59 0.64
N ILE A 48 -18.68 5.92 -0.26
CA ILE A 48 -18.50 6.03 -1.71
C ILE A 48 -18.65 7.46 -2.24
N GLU A 49 -19.36 8.32 -1.53
CA GLU A 49 -19.52 9.74 -1.87
C GLU A 49 -18.19 10.48 -1.89
N ASN A 50 -17.23 10.04 -1.07
CA ASN A 50 -15.90 10.61 -0.96
C ASN A 50 -14.85 9.83 -1.76
N TYR A 51 -15.27 8.90 -2.62
CA TYR A 51 -14.40 8.04 -3.42
C TYR A 51 -13.16 8.74 -3.97
N THR A 52 -13.33 9.90 -4.61
CA THR A 52 -12.23 10.63 -5.24
C THR A 52 -11.22 11.19 -4.24
N GLU A 53 -11.58 11.36 -2.96
CA GLU A 53 -10.67 11.83 -1.92
C GLU A 53 -9.63 10.78 -1.53
N TYR A 54 -9.90 9.51 -1.85
CA TYR A 54 -9.03 8.37 -1.52
C TYR A 54 -8.20 7.89 -2.71
N MET A 55 -8.27 8.59 -3.85
CA MET A 55 -7.58 8.21 -5.08
C MET A 55 -6.42 9.15 -5.39
N SER A 56 -5.27 8.59 -5.76
CA SER A 56 -4.05 9.36 -6.01
C SER A 56 -4.17 10.31 -7.19
N PHE A 57 -4.96 9.97 -8.20
CA PHE A 57 -5.19 10.81 -9.39
C PHE A 57 -5.95 12.12 -9.08
N SER A 58 -6.53 12.26 -7.89
CA SER A 58 -7.19 13.50 -7.44
C SER A 58 -6.21 14.55 -6.91
N TYR A 59 -4.92 14.20 -6.78
CA TYR A 59 -3.92 15.05 -6.16
C TYR A 59 -2.72 15.28 -7.08
N ASP A 60 -2.29 16.53 -7.13
CA ASP A 60 -1.19 16.99 -7.99
C ASP A 60 0.20 16.84 -7.33
N SER A 61 0.29 16.40 -6.08
CA SER A 61 1.56 16.35 -5.37
C SER A 61 1.77 15.06 -4.57
N SER A 62 3.02 14.66 -4.49
CA SER A 62 3.49 13.51 -3.71
C SER A 62 3.33 13.65 -2.18
N ASP A 63 2.88 14.81 -1.70
CA ASP A 63 2.81 15.12 -0.25
C ASP A 63 1.43 14.83 0.35
N THR A 64 0.54 14.17 -0.38
CA THR A 64 -0.78 13.81 0.14
C THR A 64 -0.76 12.42 0.80
N LYS A 65 -1.61 12.24 1.81
CA LYS A 65 -1.82 10.95 2.46
C LYS A 65 -2.11 9.83 1.45
N TRP A 66 -2.85 10.12 0.39
CA TRP A 66 -3.30 9.18 -0.64
C TRP A 66 -2.45 9.19 -1.91
N SER A 67 -1.16 9.54 -1.81
CA SER A 67 -0.24 9.50 -2.97
C SER A 67 0.12 8.08 -3.42
N LYS A 68 -0.08 7.08 -2.56
CA LYS A 68 0.01 5.64 -2.86
C LYS A 68 1.30 5.26 -3.58
N TRP A 69 2.42 5.83 -3.14
CA TRP A 69 3.76 5.57 -3.69
C TRP A 69 3.90 5.83 -5.20
N GLY A 70 2.96 6.57 -5.80
CA GLY A 70 2.93 6.85 -7.23
C GLY A 70 2.45 5.66 -8.09
N MET A 71 1.78 4.69 -7.49
CA MET A 71 1.14 3.58 -8.22
C MET A 71 0.09 4.11 -9.20
N ASP A 72 0.00 3.48 -10.36
CA ASP A 72 -0.95 3.90 -11.41
C ASP A 72 -2.35 3.36 -11.12
N GLU A 73 -3.22 4.25 -10.64
CA GLU A 73 -4.63 3.97 -10.39
C GLU A 73 -5.53 4.28 -11.58
N SER A 74 -5.02 4.56 -12.79
CA SER A 74 -5.85 4.84 -13.97
C SER A 74 -6.70 3.64 -14.42
N ILE A 75 -6.44 2.45 -13.86
CA ILE A 75 -7.30 1.27 -13.96
C ILE A 75 -8.66 1.53 -13.32
N TRP A 76 -8.70 2.23 -12.19
CA TRP A 76 -9.94 2.57 -11.51
C TRP A 76 -10.73 3.65 -12.26
N PRO A 77 -12.06 3.72 -12.11
CA PRO A 77 -12.84 4.79 -12.71
C PRO A 77 -12.45 6.16 -12.12
N LEU A 78 -12.28 7.19 -12.97
CA LEU A 78 -11.93 8.54 -12.51
C LEU A 78 -13.00 9.17 -11.62
N LYS A 79 -14.24 8.72 -11.76
CA LYS A 79 -15.40 9.15 -10.96
C LYS A 79 -16.50 8.11 -11.01
N ILE A 80 -17.30 8.04 -9.98
CA ILE A 80 -18.52 7.24 -9.95
C ILE A 80 -19.67 8.11 -10.46
N ASN A 81 -20.16 7.78 -11.66
CA ASN A 81 -21.27 8.54 -12.26
C ASN A 81 -22.64 8.08 -11.75
N ASP A 82 -22.76 6.80 -11.43
CA ASP A 82 -23.97 6.18 -10.90
C ASP A 82 -23.64 5.38 -9.63
N VAL A 83 -23.93 5.98 -8.49
CA VAL A 83 -23.70 5.32 -7.17
C VAL A 83 -24.59 4.08 -7.01
N SER A 84 -25.74 3.99 -7.71
CA SER A 84 -26.62 2.81 -7.64
C SER A 84 -26.02 1.57 -8.31
N ALA A 85 -25.01 1.75 -9.16
CA ALA A 85 -24.23 0.67 -9.75
C ALA A 85 -23.13 0.13 -8.83
N VAL A 86 -22.85 0.78 -7.71
CA VAL A 86 -21.87 0.30 -6.72
C VAL A 86 -22.51 -0.81 -5.89
N ALA A 87 -21.98 -2.01 -6.03
CA ALA A 87 -22.44 -3.17 -5.27
C ALA A 87 -21.70 -3.28 -3.92
N ASP A 88 -20.42 -2.94 -3.88
CA ASP A 88 -19.62 -2.93 -2.65
C ASP A 88 -18.40 -2.00 -2.81
N TYR A 89 -17.90 -1.44 -1.71
CA TYR A 89 -16.77 -0.53 -1.71
C TYR A 89 -16.08 -0.49 -0.36
N LYS A 90 -14.76 -0.49 -0.38
CA LYS A 90 -13.95 -0.28 0.82
C LYS A 90 -12.58 0.26 0.44
N MET A 91 -12.11 1.25 1.21
CA MET A 91 -10.73 1.72 1.19
C MET A 91 -10.16 1.67 2.59
N VAL A 92 -8.91 1.25 2.70
CA VAL A 92 -8.19 1.13 3.97
C VAL A 92 -6.85 1.83 3.85
N TYR A 93 -6.56 2.68 4.81
CA TYR A 93 -5.25 3.28 5.02
C TYR A 93 -4.66 2.78 6.34
N TYR A 94 -3.42 2.35 6.30
CA TYR A 94 -2.68 1.92 7.48
C TYR A 94 -1.24 2.41 7.40
N ASP A 95 -0.74 3.04 8.46
CA ASP A 95 0.61 3.61 8.50
C ASP A 95 1.29 3.28 9.84
N PRO A 96 1.83 2.06 9.97
CA PRO A 96 2.64 1.70 11.15
C PRO A 96 4.03 2.31 11.10
N TRP A 97 4.69 2.29 9.92
CA TRP A 97 5.99 2.86 9.59
C TRP A 97 6.00 3.46 8.20
N ASP A 98 5.38 2.76 7.28
CA ASP A 98 5.22 3.08 5.88
C ASP A 98 3.76 2.91 5.51
N ALA A 99 3.21 3.88 4.78
CA ALA A 99 1.81 3.89 4.41
C ALA A 99 1.46 2.68 3.53
N GLN A 100 0.38 2.00 3.86
CA GLN A 100 -0.18 0.86 3.15
C GLN A 100 -1.64 1.16 2.80
N PHE A 101 -2.04 0.74 1.62
CA PHE A 101 -3.37 1.00 1.10
C PHE A 101 -3.97 -0.29 0.59
N LEU A 102 -5.21 -0.53 0.96
CA LEU A 102 -6.03 -1.61 0.45
C LEU A 102 -7.33 -1.03 -0.04
N GLY A 103 -7.85 -1.56 -1.12
CA GLY A 103 -9.15 -1.12 -1.56
C GLY A 103 -9.77 -2.06 -2.56
N TYR A 104 -11.09 -2.03 -2.61
CA TYR A 104 -11.86 -2.61 -3.69
C TYR A 104 -13.12 -1.80 -3.97
N LEU A 105 -13.55 -1.86 -5.21
CA LEU A 105 -14.79 -1.30 -5.70
C LEU A 105 -15.46 -2.33 -6.62
N VAL A 106 -16.68 -2.72 -6.30
CA VAL A 106 -17.49 -3.63 -7.12
C VAL A 106 -18.57 -2.84 -7.82
N MET A 107 -18.55 -2.86 -9.15
CA MET A 107 -19.51 -2.16 -9.99
C MET A 107 -20.35 -3.16 -10.79
N ASP A 108 -21.68 -3.02 -10.71
CA ASP A 108 -22.64 -3.70 -11.57
C ASP A 108 -23.10 -2.75 -12.67
N TYR A 109 -22.49 -2.87 -13.84
CA TYR A 109 -22.72 -1.99 -14.98
C TYR A 109 -23.97 -2.37 -15.79
N SER A 110 -24.51 -1.42 -16.54
CA SER A 110 -25.38 -1.77 -17.66
C SER A 110 -24.59 -2.58 -18.71
N PRO A 111 -25.23 -3.41 -19.56
CA PRO A 111 -24.50 -4.17 -20.57
C PRO A 111 -23.68 -3.27 -21.54
N GLU A 112 -24.15 -2.08 -21.85
CA GLU A 112 -23.46 -1.12 -22.72
C GLU A 112 -22.24 -0.52 -22.02
N ASP A 113 -22.39 -0.05 -20.76
CA ASP A 113 -21.32 0.54 -19.98
C ASP A 113 -20.26 -0.52 -19.65
N TYR A 114 -20.68 -1.76 -19.33
CA TYR A 114 -19.77 -2.89 -19.12
C TYR A 114 -18.90 -3.15 -20.34
N ALA A 115 -19.52 -3.21 -21.53
CA ALA A 115 -18.77 -3.47 -22.76
C ALA A 115 -17.74 -2.37 -23.03
N ALA A 116 -18.10 -1.11 -22.79
CA ALA A 116 -17.19 0.03 -22.95
C ALA A 116 -16.05 -0.01 -21.95
N GLU A 117 -16.36 -0.26 -20.67
CA GLU A 117 -15.37 -0.27 -19.59
C GLU A 117 -14.44 -1.49 -19.71
N ALA A 118 -14.97 -2.68 -20.00
CA ALA A 118 -14.15 -3.87 -20.23
C ALA A 118 -13.21 -3.69 -21.44
N ALA A 119 -13.65 -3.00 -22.50
CA ALA A 119 -12.78 -2.67 -23.63
C ALA A 119 -11.67 -1.69 -23.22
N ARG A 120 -11.98 -0.64 -22.44
CA ARG A 120 -10.99 0.30 -21.90
C ARG A 120 -9.92 -0.43 -21.09
N LEU A 121 -10.35 -1.32 -20.20
CA LEU A 121 -9.45 -2.08 -19.33
C LEU A 121 -8.58 -3.06 -20.13
N LYS A 122 -9.14 -3.77 -21.12
CA LYS A 122 -8.37 -4.66 -22.00
C LYS A 122 -7.34 -3.95 -22.89
N ASP A 123 -7.55 -2.66 -23.17
CA ASP A 123 -6.60 -1.82 -23.91
C ASP A 123 -5.53 -1.18 -22.99
N TYR A 124 -5.65 -1.36 -21.68
CA TYR A 124 -4.67 -0.88 -20.72
C TYR A 124 -3.34 -1.64 -20.89
N PRO A 125 -2.17 -0.94 -20.88
CA PRO A 125 -0.86 -1.58 -21.04
C PRO A 125 -0.44 -2.31 -19.77
N SER A 126 -1.06 -3.44 -19.48
CA SER A 126 -0.81 -4.24 -18.28
C SER A 126 0.67 -4.64 -18.14
N THR A 127 1.16 -4.57 -16.92
CA THR A 127 2.52 -5.01 -16.58
C THR A 127 2.60 -6.53 -16.45
N ASP A 128 3.79 -7.10 -16.63
CA ASP A 128 4.04 -8.49 -16.26
C ASP A 128 4.11 -8.59 -14.73
N TYR A 129 3.28 -9.47 -14.16
CA TYR A 129 3.12 -9.63 -12.72
C TYR A 129 3.30 -11.08 -12.25
N ILE A 130 3.34 -12.02 -13.19
CA ILE A 130 3.40 -13.45 -12.86
C ILE A 130 4.69 -13.78 -12.13
N GLY A 131 4.55 -14.50 -11.05
CA GLY A 131 5.66 -14.85 -10.16
C GLY A 131 5.94 -13.81 -9.06
N TYR A 132 5.27 -12.65 -9.05
CA TYR A 132 5.30 -11.76 -7.90
C TYR A 132 4.38 -12.32 -6.81
N TYR A 133 4.86 -12.33 -5.57
CA TYR A 133 4.05 -12.73 -4.41
C TYR A 133 3.29 -14.05 -4.57
N SER A 134 3.85 -15.01 -5.33
CA SER A 134 3.23 -16.32 -5.65
C SER A 134 1.98 -16.24 -6.52
N VAL A 135 1.68 -15.10 -7.13
CA VAL A 135 0.54 -14.97 -8.06
C VAL A 135 0.72 -15.91 -9.24
N THR A 136 -0.37 -16.55 -9.67
CA THR A 136 -0.41 -17.52 -10.78
C THR A 136 -1.08 -16.93 -12.03
N GLU A 137 -0.98 -17.62 -13.15
CA GLU A 137 -1.73 -17.28 -14.37
C GLU A 137 -3.21 -17.67 -14.29
N GLU A 138 -3.55 -18.59 -13.40
CA GLU A 138 -4.93 -19.02 -13.17
C GLU A 138 -5.62 -17.99 -12.27
N GLN A 139 -6.77 -17.49 -12.72
CA GLN A 139 -7.57 -16.51 -11.98
C GLN A 139 -9.01 -17.00 -11.85
N THR A 140 -9.60 -16.86 -10.66
CA THR A 140 -11.02 -17.15 -10.38
C THR A 140 -11.93 -16.26 -11.23
N TYR A 141 -11.59 -14.99 -11.34
CA TYR A 141 -12.21 -14.03 -12.26
C TYR A 141 -11.28 -13.73 -13.43
N GLU A 142 -11.85 -13.36 -14.59
CA GLU A 142 -11.04 -12.89 -15.72
C GLU A 142 -10.32 -11.59 -15.35
N LEU A 143 -9.00 -11.56 -15.47
CA LEU A 143 -8.20 -10.35 -15.28
C LEU A 143 -8.32 -9.46 -16.51
N LEU A 144 -8.80 -8.23 -16.35
CA LEU A 144 -8.96 -7.26 -17.42
C LEU A 144 -7.74 -6.35 -17.58
N ALA A 145 -7.18 -5.89 -16.46
CA ALA A 145 -6.03 -5.00 -16.44
C ALA A 145 -5.26 -5.16 -15.13
N VAL A 146 -3.94 -4.96 -15.18
CA VAL A 146 -3.09 -4.94 -13.98
C VAL A 146 -1.92 -3.99 -14.14
N TYR A 147 -1.68 -3.18 -13.12
CA TYR A 147 -0.43 -2.48 -12.89
C TYR A 147 0.25 -3.10 -11.67
N ALA A 148 1.39 -3.71 -11.88
CA ALA A 148 2.20 -4.32 -10.82
C ALA A 148 3.55 -3.62 -10.74
N ASP A 149 3.94 -3.30 -9.51
CA ASP A 149 5.28 -2.88 -9.15
C ASP A 149 5.86 -3.89 -8.17
N GLU A 150 7.09 -4.34 -8.44
CA GLU A 150 7.73 -5.41 -7.66
C GLU A 150 7.95 -5.06 -6.19
N TYR A 151 8.00 -3.76 -5.86
CA TYR A 151 8.27 -3.26 -4.50
C TYR A 151 7.01 -2.78 -3.80
N ASN A 152 6.02 -2.27 -4.57
CA ASN A 152 4.86 -1.56 -4.05
C ASN A 152 3.53 -2.31 -4.19
N GLY A 153 3.46 -3.40 -4.95
CA GLY A 153 2.25 -4.22 -5.03
C GLY A 153 1.45 -4.05 -6.32
N PHE A 154 0.12 -4.02 -6.22
CA PHE A 154 -0.78 -4.19 -7.37
C PHE A 154 -1.95 -3.21 -7.36
N VAL A 155 -2.34 -2.77 -8.56
CA VAL A 155 -3.63 -2.15 -8.88
C VAL A 155 -4.21 -2.91 -10.06
N TYR A 156 -5.44 -3.43 -9.98
CA TYR A 156 -5.99 -4.28 -11.04
C TYR A 156 -7.52 -4.23 -11.13
N ALA A 157 -8.03 -4.82 -12.20
CA ALA A 157 -9.46 -5.01 -12.41
C ALA A 157 -9.77 -6.44 -12.87
N LEU A 158 -10.78 -7.04 -12.24
CA LEU A 158 -11.29 -8.38 -12.52
C LEU A 158 -12.74 -8.30 -13.02
N THR A 159 -13.22 -9.35 -13.70
CA THR A 159 -14.64 -9.47 -14.09
C THR A 159 -15.15 -10.89 -13.96
N ASP A 160 -16.44 -11.02 -13.66
CA ASP A 160 -17.17 -12.30 -13.75
C ASP A 160 -17.70 -12.59 -15.16
N GLY A 161 -17.46 -11.68 -16.12
CA GLY A 161 -17.97 -11.77 -17.48
C GLY A 161 -19.47 -11.48 -17.62
N ASN A 162 -20.16 -11.04 -16.54
CA ASN A 162 -21.61 -10.84 -16.52
C ASN A 162 -21.99 -9.45 -15.96
N ASN A 163 -21.41 -8.40 -16.59
CA ASN A 163 -21.65 -6.99 -16.28
C ASN A 163 -21.02 -6.50 -14.97
N ARG A 164 -20.32 -7.32 -14.22
CA ARG A 164 -19.62 -6.93 -12.99
C ARG A 164 -18.14 -6.73 -13.25
N ILE A 165 -17.60 -5.62 -12.74
CA ILE A 165 -16.17 -5.36 -12.67
C ILE A 165 -15.80 -5.11 -11.20
N ILE A 166 -14.70 -5.74 -10.78
CA ILE A 166 -14.10 -5.61 -9.46
C ILE A 166 -12.77 -4.92 -9.66
N TYR A 167 -12.64 -3.71 -9.17
CA TYR A 167 -11.36 -3.01 -9.07
C TYR A 167 -10.78 -3.30 -7.70
N ALA A 168 -9.49 -3.55 -7.64
CA ALA A 168 -8.81 -3.78 -6.37
C ALA A 168 -7.39 -3.20 -6.38
N GLU A 169 -6.89 -2.92 -5.18
CA GLU A 169 -5.52 -2.51 -4.97
C GLU A 169 -4.99 -3.06 -3.65
N GLU A 170 -3.75 -3.52 -3.68
CA GLU A 170 -2.93 -3.84 -2.52
C GLU A 170 -1.59 -3.13 -2.68
N ILE A 171 -1.47 -1.96 -2.03
CA ILE A 171 -0.31 -1.08 -2.15
C ILE A 171 0.42 -1.02 -0.82
N PHE A 172 1.70 -1.30 -0.86
CA PHE A 172 2.59 -1.37 0.30
C PHE A 172 4.00 -0.91 -0.06
N CYS A 173 4.99 -1.13 0.80
CA CYS A 173 6.40 -1.01 0.47
C CYS A 173 7.19 -2.21 1.01
N ASN A 174 8.46 -2.32 0.64
CA ASN A 174 9.36 -3.39 1.11
C ASN A 174 8.86 -4.81 0.80
N TYR A 175 8.14 -4.99 -0.32
CA TYR A 175 7.69 -6.30 -0.82
C TYR A 175 6.67 -7.01 0.06
N CYS A 176 6.03 -6.35 1.02
CA CYS A 176 5.04 -6.98 1.89
C CYS A 176 4.12 -5.98 2.56
N MET A 177 2.99 -6.49 3.07
CA MET A 177 2.08 -5.79 3.95
C MET A 177 2.32 -6.19 5.41
N ASP A 178 2.24 -5.22 6.32
CA ASP A 178 2.13 -5.45 7.75
C ASP A 178 0.68 -5.69 8.18
N LEU A 179 -0.26 -5.12 7.41
CA LEU A 179 -1.70 -5.28 7.64
C LEU A 179 -2.16 -6.68 7.21
N ASN A 180 -3.03 -7.30 8.00
CA ASN A 180 -3.71 -8.54 7.59
C ASN A 180 -4.78 -8.22 6.54
N TYR A 181 -4.36 -8.10 5.28
CA TYR A 181 -5.21 -7.70 4.15
C TYR A 181 -6.43 -8.60 3.94
N LYS A 182 -6.36 -9.88 4.32
CA LYS A 182 -7.46 -10.85 4.21
C LYS A 182 -8.65 -10.53 5.13
N GLU A 183 -8.47 -9.64 6.11
CA GLU A 183 -9.58 -9.13 6.93
C GLU A 183 -10.40 -8.04 6.23
N TYR A 184 -9.83 -7.42 5.19
CA TYR A 184 -10.39 -6.22 4.54
C TYR A 184 -10.83 -6.48 3.10
N ILE A 185 -10.12 -7.35 2.38
CA ILE A 185 -10.43 -7.70 0.99
C ILE A 185 -10.95 -9.13 0.95
N PRO A 186 -12.12 -9.39 0.34
CA PRO A 186 -12.60 -10.74 0.08
C PRO A 186 -11.56 -11.56 -0.70
N GLU A 187 -11.36 -12.82 -0.32
CA GLU A 187 -10.36 -13.68 -0.93
C GLU A 187 -10.56 -13.81 -2.46
N ASP A 188 -11.82 -13.86 -2.92
CA ASP A 188 -12.18 -13.94 -4.33
C ASP A 188 -11.79 -12.68 -5.14
N TYR A 189 -11.48 -11.56 -4.49
CA TYR A 189 -11.06 -10.32 -5.13
C TYR A 189 -9.54 -10.18 -5.21
N LEU A 190 -8.80 -11.05 -4.53
CA LEU A 190 -7.35 -11.12 -4.62
C LEU A 190 -6.92 -11.86 -5.91
N LEU A 191 -5.75 -11.52 -6.44
CA LEU A 191 -5.14 -12.31 -7.50
C LEU A 191 -4.83 -13.73 -6.97
N ASP A 192 -5.11 -14.76 -7.76
CA ASP A 192 -4.96 -16.14 -7.32
C ASP A 192 -3.50 -16.45 -6.93
N GLY A 193 -3.34 -17.02 -5.74
CA GLY A 193 -2.04 -17.28 -5.13
C GLY A 193 -1.39 -16.07 -4.42
N PHE A 194 -2.03 -14.89 -4.42
CA PHE A 194 -1.48 -13.68 -3.80
C PHE A 194 -1.11 -13.90 -2.32
N ASP A 195 0.15 -13.67 -2.02
CA ASP A 195 0.70 -13.71 -0.67
C ASP A 195 1.63 -12.51 -0.45
N ALA A 196 1.11 -11.44 0.13
CA ALA A 196 1.88 -10.27 0.51
C ALA A 196 2.29 -10.25 1.98
N SER A 197 2.24 -11.39 2.67
CA SER A 197 2.72 -11.50 4.05
C SER A 197 4.22 -11.18 4.16
N SER A 198 4.68 -10.81 5.34
CA SER A 198 6.09 -10.46 5.58
C SER A 198 7.10 -11.57 5.27
N ASP A 199 6.63 -12.81 5.15
CA ASP A 199 7.46 -13.98 4.84
C ASP A 199 7.23 -14.57 3.45
N ASN A 200 6.55 -13.85 2.55
CA ASN A 200 6.27 -14.29 1.20
C ASN A 200 7.55 -14.67 0.42
N PRO A 201 7.47 -15.59 -0.56
CA PRO A 201 8.64 -16.10 -1.27
C PRO A 201 9.39 -15.03 -2.08
N TYR A 202 8.65 -14.08 -2.67
CA TYR A 202 9.23 -13.02 -3.48
C TYR A 202 10.11 -12.08 -2.63
N ARG A 203 9.60 -11.60 -1.51
CA ARG A 203 10.36 -10.79 -0.54
C ARG A 203 11.60 -11.51 -0.07
N LYS A 204 11.49 -12.79 0.33
CA LYS A 204 12.64 -13.60 0.75
C LYS A 204 13.72 -13.69 -0.32
N LYS A 205 13.32 -13.83 -1.59
CA LYS A 205 14.25 -13.84 -2.72
C LYS A 205 14.97 -12.50 -2.84
N MET A 206 14.22 -11.39 -2.86
CA MET A 206 14.77 -10.04 -3.05
C MET A 206 15.71 -9.64 -1.91
N MET A 207 15.35 -9.92 -0.66
CA MET A 207 16.21 -9.64 0.51
C MET A 207 17.51 -10.43 0.47
N ASN A 208 17.47 -11.71 0.08
CA ASN A 208 18.68 -12.55 -0.05
C ASN A 208 19.60 -12.09 -1.20
N GLU A 209 19.08 -11.49 -2.24
CA GLU A 209 19.87 -10.95 -3.36
C GLU A 209 20.51 -9.61 -3.00
N SER A 210 19.87 -8.80 -2.15
CA SER A 210 20.39 -7.51 -1.66
C SER A 210 21.58 -7.69 -0.69
N ASP A 211 21.69 -8.81 -0.01
CA ASP A 211 22.76 -9.11 0.95
C ASP A 211 24.05 -9.68 0.29
N ARG A 212 24.10 -9.78 -1.04
CA ARG A 212 25.25 -10.28 -1.82
C ARG A 212 25.99 -9.18 -2.53
#